data_4c812a55c903c6adb5bd85c9fece8d10
#
_entry.id   4c812a55c903c6adb5bd85c9fece8d10
#
_cell.length_a   1.000
_cell.length_b   1.000
_cell.length_c   1.000
_cell.angle_alpha   90.00
_cell.angle_beta   90.00
_cell.angle_gamma   90.00
#
_symmetry.space_group_name_H-M   'P 1'
#
loop_
_entity.id
_entity.type
_entity.pdbx_description
1 polymer ?
#
loop_
_entity_poly.entity_id
_entity_poly.type
_entity_poly.pdbx_seq_one_letter_code
_entity_poly.pdbx_strand_id
1 'polypeptide(L)'
;IDCENCESGLPQDILMKIIKAQTKIVKIGHEISHVMNEVVKSAMELTASDGATIELSENGGMIYRAVVGTLEPFLGFSVPVGNSLSGLCVKNGQILYSEDTQNDERVDKKASKIVGAESMVVVPLKYGEHNVGVLKVISSKKKYYDNQTICILSMMAETMGAAMYHSGEYSIDELLLRATKDSMTGVDNRASFYEKLRLSFSKPAVIGLMIVDMDGLKTINDTYGHRAGDEAIKELALRLKKASRNGDIIARLGGDEFGIIISSDEPIETIEAILDRFRDALSGPYYFEGTPLNFGASIGFAIYPDDAIDMTDLIDLADKRMYESKKLRKSIR
;
A
#
# COMPACT_ATOMS: atom_id res chain seq x y z
N ILE A 1 -17.51 1.56 -24.44
CA ILE A 1 -18.22 0.26 -24.32
C ILE A 1 -19.27 0.49 -23.26
N ASP A 2 -20.56 0.45 -23.67
CA ASP A 2 -21.69 0.69 -22.76
C ASP A 2 -22.00 -0.61 -21.99
N CYS A 3 -22.07 -0.54 -20.67
CA CYS A 3 -22.34 -1.65 -19.79
C CYS A 3 -23.80 -2.13 -19.76
N GLU A 4 -24.70 -1.56 -20.56
CA GLU A 4 -26.14 -1.92 -20.58
C GLU A 4 -26.41 -3.41 -20.93
N ASN A 5 -25.42 -4.15 -21.41
CA ASN A 5 -25.53 -5.57 -21.77
C ASN A 5 -24.84 -6.54 -20.77
N CYS A 6 -24.36 -6.08 -19.62
CA CYS A 6 -23.61 -6.94 -18.68
C CYS A 6 -24.49 -7.99 -17.96
N GLU A 7 -25.77 -7.72 -17.73
CA GLU A 7 -26.63 -8.59 -16.91
C GLU A 7 -27.08 -9.88 -17.61
N SER A 8 -27.02 -9.96 -18.93
CA SER A 8 -27.62 -11.07 -19.70
C SER A 8 -26.66 -12.19 -20.12
N GLY A 9 -25.38 -12.13 -19.74
CA GLY A 9 -24.36 -13.00 -20.34
C GLY A 9 -23.35 -13.69 -19.45
N LEU A 10 -23.29 -13.43 -18.12
CA LEU A 10 -22.31 -14.10 -17.25
C LEU A 10 -22.77 -15.52 -16.86
N PRO A 11 -21.89 -16.54 -16.96
CA PRO A 11 -22.16 -17.88 -16.46
C PRO A 11 -22.53 -17.87 -14.97
N GLN A 12 -23.43 -18.76 -14.56
CA GLN A 12 -23.95 -18.83 -13.19
C GLN A 12 -22.85 -19.06 -12.16
N ASP A 13 -21.84 -19.84 -12.48
CA ASP A 13 -20.69 -20.09 -11.60
C ASP A 13 -19.85 -18.84 -11.37
N ILE A 14 -19.70 -17.98 -12.37
CA ILE A 14 -19.00 -16.69 -12.25
C ILE A 14 -19.81 -15.72 -11.39
N LEU A 15 -21.13 -15.62 -11.61
CA LEU A 15 -22.02 -14.80 -10.78
C LEU A 15 -21.92 -15.23 -9.31
N MET A 16 -21.91 -16.53 -9.03
CA MET A 16 -21.75 -17.03 -7.66
C MET A 16 -20.40 -16.69 -7.03
N LYS A 17 -19.33 -16.66 -7.83
CA LYS A 17 -18.01 -16.23 -7.37
C LYS A 17 -17.98 -14.71 -7.06
N ILE A 18 -18.62 -13.89 -7.91
CA ILE A 18 -18.74 -12.44 -7.69
C ILE A 18 -19.51 -12.17 -6.39
N ILE A 19 -20.66 -12.82 -6.18
CA ILE A 19 -21.46 -12.67 -4.95
C ILE A 19 -20.65 -13.05 -3.70
N LYS A 20 -19.87 -14.14 -3.76
CA LYS A 20 -18.98 -14.54 -2.66
C LYS A 20 -17.89 -13.48 -2.40
N ALA A 21 -17.29 -12.93 -3.43
CA ALA A 21 -16.29 -11.88 -3.30
C ALA A 21 -16.90 -10.61 -2.67
N GLN A 22 -18.05 -10.15 -3.16
CA GLN A 22 -18.79 -9.00 -2.61
C GLN A 22 -19.18 -9.23 -1.14
N THR A 23 -19.67 -10.44 -0.81
CA THR A 23 -20.00 -10.79 0.59
C THR A 23 -18.78 -10.75 1.50
N LYS A 24 -17.62 -11.19 0.99
CA LYS A 24 -16.35 -11.14 1.73
C LYS A 24 -15.90 -9.71 1.97
N ILE A 25 -15.98 -8.85 0.94
CA ILE A 25 -15.64 -7.42 1.01
C ILE A 25 -16.51 -6.72 2.07
N VAL A 26 -17.82 -6.95 2.06
CA VAL A 26 -18.74 -6.34 3.04
C VAL A 26 -18.42 -6.76 4.48
N LYS A 27 -17.95 -8.00 4.70
CA LYS A 27 -17.56 -8.49 6.03
C LYS A 27 -16.26 -7.89 6.58
N ILE A 28 -15.40 -7.34 5.74
CA ILE A 28 -14.15 -6.70 6.17
C ILE A 28 -14.42 -5.40 6.95
N GLY A 29 -15.58 -4.77 6.73
CA GLY A 29 -15.99 -3.58 7.47
C GLY A 29 -15.39 -2.29 6.89
N HIS A 30 -15.03 -1.34 7.77
CA HIS A 30 -14.77 0.06 7.37
C HIS A 30 -13.32 0.39 7.04
N GLU A 31 -12.41 -0.57 7.07
CA GLU A 31 -10.99 -0.31 6.78
C GLU A 31 -10.74 -0.39 5.27
N ILE A 32 -10.73 0.78 4.63
CA ILE A 32 -10.64 0.92 3.17
C ILE A 32 -9.42 0.21 2.58
N SER A 33 -8.27 0.24 3.26
CA SER A 33 -7.06 -0.45 2.81
C SER A 33 -7.26 -1.96 2.68
N HIS A 34 -7.92 -2.59 3.64
CA HIS A 34 -8.25 -4.02 3.60
C HIS A 34 -9.29 -4.31 2.52
N VAL A 35 -10.28 -3.44 2.36
CA VAL A 35 -11.28 -3.54 1.27
C VAL A 35 -10.61 -3.47 -0.09
N MET A 36 -9.72 -2.50 -0.33
CA MET A 36 -8.98 -2.37 -1.58
C MET A 36 -8.17 -3.62 -1.90
N ASN A 37 -7.45 -4.18 -0.91
CA ASN A 37 -6.68 -5.40 -1.09
C ASN A 37 -7.55 -6.61 -1.48
N GLU A 38 -8.72 -6.75 -0.86
CA GLU A 38 -9.65 -7.84 -1.20
C GLU A 38 -10.28 -7.65 -2.58
N VAL A 39 -10.59 -6.41 -2.97
CA VAL A 39 -11.12 -6.08 -4.31
C VAL A 39 -10.10 -6.43 -5.39
N VAL A 40 -8.83 -6.02 -5.27
CA VAL A 40 -7.80 -6.35 -6.29
C VAL A 40 -7.55 -7.86 -6.37
N LYS A 41 -7.53 -8.55 -5.22
CA LYS A 41 -7.39 -10.00 -5.18
C LYS A 41 -8.53 -10.70 -5.90
N SER A 42 -9.77 -10.34 -5.57
CA SER A 42 -10.96 -10.91 -6.21
C SER A 42 -11.02 -10.58 -7.71
N ALA A 43 -10.67 -9.35 -8.11
CA ALA A 43 -10.62 -8.95 -9.50
C ALA A 43 -9.60 -9.79 -10.29
N MET A 44 -8.40 -9.98 -9.78
CA MET A 44 -7.38 -10.82 -10.42
C MET A 44 -7.83 -12.27 -10.56
N GLU A 45 -8.37 -12.88 -9.50
CA GLU A 45 -8.83 -14.27 -9.49
C GLU A 45 -10.01 -14.49 -10.48
N LEU A 46 -10.99 -13.58 -10.49
CA LEU A 46 -12.18 -13.68 -11.33
C LEU A 46 -11.89 -13.48 -12.82
N THR A 47 -10.87 -12.69 -13.15
CA THR A 47 -10.48 -12.39 -14.53
C THR A 47 -9.28 -13.21 -15.01
N ALA A 48 -8.74 -14.07 -14.16
CA ALA A 48 -7.52 -14.84 -14.40
C ALA A 48 -6.36 -13.95 -14.93
N SER A 49 -6.27 -12.71 -14.42
CA SER A 49 -5.25 -11.73 -14.80
C SER A 49 -3.92 -12.03 -14.12
N ASP A 50 -2.81 -11.55 -14.69
CA ASP A 50 -1.47 -11.71 -14.11
C ASP A 50 -1.24 -10.78 -12.92
N GLY A 51 -1.94 -9.64 -12.89
CA GLY A 51 -1.92 -8.69 -11.79
C GLY A 51 -3.12 -7.76 -11.80
N ALA A 52 -3.45 -7.22 -10.62
CA ALA A 52 -4.49 -6.20 -10.46
C ALA A 52 -4.04 -5.10 -9.50
N THR A 53 -4.56 -3.89 -9.70
CA THR A 53 -4.28 -2.73 -8.84
C THR A 53 -5.49 -1.82 -8.72
N ILE A 54 -5.62 -1.19 -7.55
CA ILE A 54 -6.39 0.04 -7.40
C ILE A 54 -5.42 1.20 -7.41
N GLU A 55 -5.70 2.17 -8.28
CA GLU A 55 -4.96 3.43 -8.37
C GLU A 55 -5.89 4.56 -7.94
N LEU A 56 -5.41 5.44 -7.07
CA LEU A 56 -6.11 6.67 -6.70
C LEU A 56 -5.43 7.88 -7.35
N SER A 57 -6.26 8.87 -7.71
CA SER A 57 -5.78 10.13 -8.30
C SER A 57 -5.33 11.08 -7.21
N GLU A 58 -4.02 11.31 -7.10
CA GLU A 58 -3.41 12.12 -6.05
C GLU A 58 -2.27 12.97 -6.63
N ASN A 59 -2.22 14.25 -6.26
CA ASN A 59 -1.11 15.15 -6.60
C ASN A 59 -0.68 15.14 -8.09
N GLY A 60 -1.65 14.93 -9.00
CA GLY A 60 -1.38 14.86 -10.45
C GLY A 60 -0.85 13.51 -10.95
N GLY A 61 -0.80 12.49 -10.09
CA GLY A 61 -0.43 11.11 -10.40
C GLY A 61 -1.57 10.14 -10.14
N MET A 62 -1.51 8.98 -10.79
CA MET A 62 -2.29 7.78 -10.49
C MET A 62 -1.41 6.86 -9.66
N ILE A 63 -1.71 6.72 -8.36
CA ILE A 63 -0.86 6.03 -7.38
C ILE A 63 -1.43 4.64 -7.08
N TYR A 64 -0.61 3.60 -7.17
CA TYR A 64 -0.97 2.21 -6.86
C TYR A 64 -1.15 2.05 -5.34
N ARG A 65 -2.40 2.02 -4.85
CA ARG A 65 -2.73 1.92 -3.41
C ARG A 65 -3.00 0.50 -2.95
N ALA A 66 -3.42 -0.38 -3.85
CA ALA A 66 -3.49 -1.81 -3.61
C ALA A 66 -3.03 -2.55 -4.85
N VAL A 67 -2.26 -3.62 -4.67
CA VAL A 67 -1.65 -4.39 -5.76
C VAL A 67 -1.67 -5.88 -5.43
N VAL A 68 -1.73 -6.72 -6.47
CA VAL A 68 -1.66 -8.18 -6.34
C VAL A 68 -1.04 -8.81 -7.59
N GLY A 69 -0.48 -10.00 -7.44
CA GLY A 69 0.15 -10.74 -8.53
C GLY A 69 1.45 -10.09 -8.98
N THR A 70 1.68 -10.01 -10.28
CA THR A 70 2.89 -9.41 -10.85
C THR A 70 3.08 -7.93 -10.50
N LEU A 71 2.04 -7.27 -9.96
CA LEU A 71 2.09 -5.87 -9.56
C LEU A 71 2.53 -5.66 -8.11
N GLU A 72 2.69 -6.69 -7.28
CA GLU A 72 3.09 -6.55 -5.87
C GLU A 72 4.35 -5.70 -5.65
N PRO A 73 5.42 -5.83 -6.46
CA PRO A 73 6.62 -4.99 -6.30
C PRO A 73 6.39 -3.50 -6.63
N PHE A 74 5.22 -3.16 -7.19
CA PHE A 74 4.89 -1.80 -7.65
C PHE A 74 3.91 -1.06 -6.74
N LEU A 75 3.70 -1.53 -5.50
CA LEU A 75 2.94 -0.76 -4.50
C LEU A 75 3.53 0.65 -4.36
N GLY A 76 2.68 1.69 -4.37
CA GLY A 76 3.10 3.10 -4.38
C GLY A 76 3.72 3.57 -5.71
N PHE A 77 3.67 2.81 -6.80
CA PHE A 77 4.10 3.28 -8.12
C PHE A 77 3.15 4.35 -8.64
N SER A 78 3.70 5.38 -9.28
CA SER A 78 2.92 6.50 -9.79
C SER A 78 3.07 6.61 -11.31
N VAL A 79 1.94 6.81 -12.00
CA VAL A 79 1.91 7.17 -13.42
C VAL A 79 1.22 8.51 -13.61
N PRO A 80 1.62 9.33 -14.59
CA PRO A 80 1.02 10.66 -14.81
C PRO A 80 -0.47 10.56 -15.15
N VAL A 81 -1.31 11.40 -14.55
CA VAL A 81 -2.74 11.50 -14.92
C VAL A 81 -2.90 11.93 -16.39
N GLY A 82 -2.06 12.85 -16.86
CA GLY A 82 -2.19 13.45 -18.20
C GLY A 82 -1.79 12.53 -19.37
N ASN A 83 -1.05 11.46 -19.13
CA ASN A 83 -0.45 10.63 -20.19
C ASN A 83 -0.48 9.14 -19.85
N SER A 84 -1.60 8.67 -19.33
CA SER A 84 -1.81 7.25 -19.02
C SER A 84 -3.25 6.84 -19.26
N LEU A 85 -3.47 5.55 -19.52
CA LEU A 85 -4.81 4.99 -19.70
C LEU A 85 -5.65 5.14 -18.41
N SER A 86 -5.02 4.99 -17.24
CA SER A 86 -5.64 5.18 -15.93
C SER A 86 -6.11 6.63 -15.74
N GLY A 87 -5.24 7.59 -16.03
CA GLY A 87 -5.60 9.02 -15.92
C GLY A 87 -6.69 9.42 -16.91
N LEU A 88 -6.67 8.89 -18.13
CA LEU A 88 -7.73 9.12 -19.12
C LEU A 88 -9.06 8.52 -18.66
N CYS A 89 -9.03 7.34 -18.04
CA CYS A 89 -10.21 6.68 -17.46
C CYS A 89 -10.85 7.53 -16.35
N VAL A 90 -10.04 8.03 -15.39
CA VAL A 90 -10.52 8.93 -14.32
C VAL A 90 -11.13 10.21 -14.90
N LYS A 91 -10.45 10.81 -15.88
CA LYS A 91 -10.90 12.08 -16.49
C LYS A 91 -12.25 11.93 -17.20
N ASN A 92 -12.44 10.84 -17.94
CA ASN A 92 -13.61 10.65 -18.78
C ASN A 92 -14.73 9.85 -18.09
N GLY A 93 -14.42 9.15 -16.98
CA GLY A 93 -15.36 8.26 -16.29
C GLY A 93 -15.78 7.04 -17.12
N GLN A 94 -14.98 6.67 -18.13
CA GLN A 94 -15.28 5.60 -19.06
C GLN A 94 -14.33 4.42 -18.87
N ILE A 95 -14.84 3.21 -19.08
CA ILE A 95 -14.03 1.99 -19.11
C ILE A 95 -13.14 2.01 -20.35
N LEU A 96 -11.85 1.76 -20.15
CA LEU A 96 -10.87 1.72 -21.22
C LEU A 96 -10.18 0.35 -21.27
N TYR A 97 -10.01 -0.14 -22.47
CA TYR A 97 -9.29 -1.36 -22.78
C TYR A 97 -8.15 -1.08 -23.77
N SER A 98 -6.98 -1.61 -23.47
CA SER A 98 -5.84 -1.66 -24.39
C SER A 98 -5.52 -3.11 -24.73
N GLU A 99 -5.68 -3.48 -25.99
CA GLU A 99 -5.37 -4.81 -26.51
C GLU A 99 -3.85 -5.04 -26.66
N ASP A 100 -3.12 -3.95 -26.91
CA ASP A 100 -1.67 -3.94 -27.14
C ASP A 100 -1.10 -2.62 -26.60
N THR A 101 -0.56 -2.69 -25.40
CA THR A 101 -0.06 -1.51 -24.67
C THR A 101 1.08 -0.78 -25.38
N GLN A 102 1.87 -1.48 -26.19
CA GLN A 102 2.99 -0.91 -26.90
C GLN A 102 2.57 -0.14 -28.15
N ASN A 103 1.42 -0.46 -28.73
CA ASN A 103 0.87 0.18 -29.91
C ASN A 103 -0.31 1.12 -29.61
N ASP A 104 -0.75 1.23 -28.36
CA ASP A 104 -1.81 2.15 -27.93
C ASP A 104 -1.22 3.49 -27.49
N GLU A 105 -1.56 4.58 -28.19
CA GLU A 105 -1.07 5.92 -27.89
C GLU A 105 -1.59 6.49 -26.55
N ARG A 106 -2.68 5.93 -26.02
CA ARG A 106 -3.30 6.32 -24.75
C ARG A 106 -2.53 5.77 -23.54
N VAL A 107 -1.65 4.80 -23.74
CA VAL A 107 -0.92 4.08 -22.70
C VAL A 107 0.44 4.68 -22.48
N ASP A 108 0.85 4.86 -21.22
CA ASP A 108 2.27 5.11 -20.87
C ASP A 108 3.08 3.83 -21.15
N LYS A 109 3.76 3.83 -22.31
CA LYS A 109 4.54 2.68 -22.81
C LYS A 109 5.71 2.33 -21.90
N LYS A 110 6.29 3.30 -21.20
CA LYS A 110 7.39 3.05 -20.26
C LYS A 110 6.87 2.35 -19.02
N ALA A 111 5.80 2.88 -18.43
CA ALA A 111 5.17 2.27 -17.26
C ALA A 111 4.67 0.85 -17.58
N SER A 112 3.95 0.65 -18.71
CA SER A 112 3.44 -0.68 -19.09
C SER A 112 4.55 -1.70 -19.29
N LYS A 113 5.70 -1.30 -19.84
CA LYS A 113 6.87 -2.17 -20.00
C LYS A 113 7.51 -2.54 -18.66
N ILE A 114 7.60 -1.59 -17.72
CA ILE A 114 8.15 -1.82 -16.39
C ILE A 114 7.30 -2.86 -15.63
N VAL A 115 5.97 -2.75 -15.70
CA VAL A 115 5.06 -3.67 -15.01
C VAL A 115 4.73 -4.94 -15.81
N GLY A 116 5.30 -5.12 -17.00
CA GLY A 116 5.12 -6.31 -17.83
C GLY A 116 3.73 -6.46 -18.45
N ALA A 117 2.98 -5.37 -18.64
CA ALA A 117 1.64 -5.40 -19.19
C ALA A 117 1.65 -5.31 -20.71
N GLU A 118 1.15 -6.35 -21.39
CA GLU A 118 0.92 -6.38 -22.85
C GLU A 118 -0.52 -6.01 -23.22
N SER A 119 -1.49 -6.28 -22.33
CA SER A 119 -2.87 -5.78 -22.41
C SER A 119 -3.39 -5.40 -21.03
N MET A 120 -4.39 -4.50 -20.99
CA MET A 120 -4.99 -4.05 -19.70
C MET A 120 -6.42 -3.58 -19.89
N VAL A 121 -7.23 -3.75 -18.84
CA VAL A 121 -8.55 -3.13 -18.68
C VAL A 121 -8.53 -2.21 -17.47
N VAL A 122 -9.11 -1.03 -17.63
CA VAL A 122 -9.16 0.02 -16.61
C VAL A 122 -10.61 0.46 -16.44
N VAL A 123 -11.12 0.36 -15.20
CA VAL A 123 -12.50 0.70 -14.85
C VAL A 123 -12.50 1.82 -13.83
N PRO A 124 -13.32 2.88 -13.99
CA PRO A 124 -13.33 4.00 -13.06
C PRO A 124 -13.90 3.60 -11.70
N LEU A 125 -13.28 4.08 -10.63
CA LEU A 125 -13.81 4.03 -9.26
C LEU A 125 -14.55 5.34 -8.98
N LYS A 126 -15.84 5.24 -8.69
CA LYS A 126 -16.69 6.39 -8.41
C LYS A 126 -16.95 6.51 -6.91
N TYR A 127 -16.87 7.75 -6.41
CA TYR A 127 -17.33 8.15 -5.10
C TYR A 127 -18.29 9.33 -5.25
N GLY A 128 -19.58 9.09 -5.02
CA GLY A 128 -20.62 10.04 -5.43
C GLY A 128 -20.54 10.32 -6.93
N GLU A 129 -20.48 11.60 -7.29
CA GLU A 129 -20.37 12.05 -8.68
C GLU A 129 -18.92 12.16 -9.19
N HIS A 130 -17.92 11.83 -8.36
CA HIS A 130 -16.51 11.99 -8.69
C HIS A 130 -15.82 10.67 -9.02
N ASN A 131 -14.97 10.69 -10.05
CA ASN A 131 -14.05 9.60 -10.34
C ASN A 131 -12.78 9.81 -9.51
N VAL A 132 -12.56 8.99 -8.49
CA VAL A 132 -11.46 9.16 -7.52
C VAL A 132 -10.25 8.29 -7.85
N GLY A 133 -10.43 7.30 -8.73
CA GLY A 133 -9.38 6.37 -9.10
C GLY A 133 -9.85 5.35 -10.12
N VAL A 134 -9.11 4.26 -10.24
CA VAL A 134 -9.43 3.15 -11.13
C VAL A 134 -9.15 1.80 -10.49
N LEU A 135 -9.91 0.78 -10.90
CA LEU A 135 -9.55 -0.63 -10.78
C LEU A 135 -8.97 -1.07 -12.12
N LYS A 136 -7.75 -1.60 -12.10
CA LYS A 136 -7.04 -2.05 -13.30
C LYS A 136 -6.57 -3.49 -13.16
N VAL A 137 -6.69 -4.26 -14.25
CA VAL A 137 -6.08 -5.57 -14.40
C VAL A 137 -5.14 -5.57 -15.60
N ILE A 138 -4.07 -6.36 -15.50
CA ILE A 138 -3.06 -6.49 -16.54
C ILE A 138 -2.81 -7.96 -16.90
N SER A 139 -2.42 -8.18 -18.17
CA SER A 139 -1.92 -9.45 -18.65
C SER A 139 -0.64 -9.28 -19.46
N SER A 140 0.25 -10.26 -19.35
CA SER A 140 1.46 -10.44 -20.17
C SER A 140 1.16 -10.93 -21.59
N LYS A 141 -0.12 -11.11 -21.94
CA LYS A 141 -0.58 -11.51 -23.26
C LYS A 141 -1.36 -10.37 -23.92
N LYS A 142 -1.16 -10.16 -25.21
CA LYS A 142 -1.96 -9.23 -26.01
C LYS A 142 -3.37 -9.78 -26.22
N LYS A 143 -4.35 -8.89 -26.34
CA LYS A 143 -5.76 -9.23 -26.63
C LYS A 143 -6.35 -10.26 -25.67
N TYR A 144 -5.94 -10.19 -24.40
CA TYR A 144 -6.30 -11.20 -23.40
C TYR A 144 -7.74 -11.07 -22.91
N TYR A 145 -8.27 -9.85 -22.84
CA TYR A 145 -9.52 -9.54 -22.19
C TYR A 145 -10.70 -9.48 -23.17
N ASP A 146 -11.86 -9.89 -22.69
CA ASP A 146 -13.14 -9.90 -23.39
C ASP A 146 -14.21 -9.06 -22.67
N ASN A 147 -15.41 -9.03 -23.18
CA ASN A 147 -16.55 -8.33 -22.59
C ASN A 147 -16.93 -8.88 -21.21
N GLN A 148 -16.72 -10.18 -20.97
CA GLN A 148 -16.99 -10.80 -19.67
C GLN A 148 -16.07 -10.23 -18.59
N THR A 149 -14.80 -10.04 -18.89
CA THR A 149 -13.81 -9.38 -18.01
C THR A 149 -14.26 -7.97 -17.63
N ILE A 150 -14.75 -7.21 -18.60
CA ILE A 150 -15.23 -5.84 -18.39
C ILE A 150 -16.41 -5.83 -17.42
N CYS A 151 -17.37 -6.75 -17.58
CA CYS A 151 -18.53 -6.88 -16.70
C CYS A 151 -18.11 -7.23 -15.26
N ILE A 152 -17.19 -8.19 -15.08
CA ILE A 152 -16.68 -8.58 -13.77
C ILE A 152 -16.03 -7.38 -13.07
N LEU A 153 -15.16 -6.66 -13.78
CA LEU A 153 -14.45 -5.51 -13.22
C LEU A 153 -15.39 -4.36 -12.87
N SER A 154 -16.43 -4.12 -13.67
CA SER A 154 -17.44 -3.10 -13.38
C SER A 154 -18.18 -3.40 -12.08
N MET A 155 -18.63 -4.65 -11.87
CA MET A 155 -19.27 -5.08 -10.62
C MET A 155 -18.34 -4.95 -9.40
N MET A 156 -17.06 -5.26 -9.58
CA MET A 156 -16.07 -5.10 -8.51
C MET A 156 -15.77 -3.63 -8.20
N ALA A 157 -15.73 -2.77 -9.23
CA ALA A 157 -15.55 -1.33 -9.07
C ALA A 157 -16.75 -0.67 -8.37
N GLU A 158 -17.97 -1.07 -8.69
CA GLU A 158 -19.19 -0.64 -7.99
C GLU A 158 -19.17 -1.06 -6.51
N THR A 159 -18.75 -2.30 -6.24
CA THR A 159 -18.61 -2.78 -4.86
C THR A 159 -17.60 -1.94 -4.07
N MET A 160 -16.48 -1.57 -4.69
CA MET A 160 -15.51 -0.67 -4.08
C MET A 160 -16.11 0.71 -3.83
N GLY A 161 -16.80 1.28 -4.81
CA GLY A 161 -17.49 2.58 -4.68
C GLY A 161 -18.51 2.57 -3.53
N ALA A 162 -19.32 1.51 -3.44
CA ALA A 162 -20.27 1.34 -2.33
C ALA A 162 -19.57 1.22 -0.97
N ALA A 163 -18.46 0.47 -0.88
CA ALA A 163 -17.68 0.36 0.35
C ALA A 163 -17.09 1.72 0.77
N MET A 164 -16.61 2.51 -0.18
CA MET A 164 -16.13 3.88 0.06
C MET A 164 -17.24 4.77 0.59
N TYR A 165 -18.43 4.70 0.01
CA TYR A 165 -19.60 5.49 0.43
C TYR A 165 -20.08 5.12 1.85
N HIS A 166 -20.17 3.83 2.17
CA HIS A 166 -20.58 3.35 3.50
C HIS A 166 -19.55 3.59 4.60
N SER A 167 -18.30 3.87 4.24
CA SER A 167 -17.27 4.28 5.22
C SER A 167 -17.50 5.68 5.80
N GLY A 168 -18.55 6.36 5.39
CA GLY A 168 -19.00 7.67 5.85
C GLY A 168 -18.98 8.72 4.75
N GLU A 169 -19.78 9.78 4.88
CA GLU A 169 -19.76 10.98 4.02
C GLU A 169 -18.44 11.75 4.17
N TYR A 170 -17.35 11.18 3.65
CA TYR A 170 -16.03 11.81 3.73
C TYR A 170 -15.74 12.62 2.48
N SER A 171 -15.05 13.74 2.65
CA SER A 171 -14.44 14.46 1.53
C SER A 171 -13.40 13.57 0.82
N ILE A 172 -13.10 13.86 -0.45
CA ILE A 172 -12.03 13.16 -1.20
C ILE A 172 -10.72 13.19 -0.40
N ASP A 173 -10.41 14.32 0.25
CA ASP A 173 -9.23 14.49 1.10
C ASP A 173 -9.20 13.50 2.28
N GLU A 174 -10.35 13.22 2.87
CA GLU A 174 -10.47 12.28 3.99
C GLU A 174 -10.34 10.83 3.54
N LEU A 175 -10.83 10.49 2.34
CA LEU A 175 -10.58 9.19 1.71
C LEU A 175 -9.11 8.99 1.38
N LEU A 176 -8.46 10.00 0.83
CA LEU A 176 -7.02 9.99 0.56
C LEU A 176 -6.22 9.83 1.85
N LEU A 177 -6.61 10.54 2.91
CA LEU A 177 -5.99 10.41 4.23
C LEU A 177 -6.09 8.96 4.75
N ARG A 178 -7.26 8.33 4.65
CA ARG A 178 -7.47 6.92 5.03
C ARG A 178 -6.73 5.94 4.13
N ALA A 179 -6.63 6.23 2.84
CA ALA A 179 -5.85 5.42 1.90
C ALA A 179 -4.34 5.52 2.12
N THR A 180 -3.86 6.59 2.77
CA THR A 180 -2.43 6.87 2.95
C THR A 180 -1.93 6.66 4.38
N LYS A 181 -2.82 6.64 5.38
CA LYS A 181 -2.47 6.49 6.80
C LYS A 181 -2.89 5.12 7.36
N ASP A 182 -2.16 4.67 8.36
CA ASP A 182 -2.55 3.54 9.20
C ASP A 182 -3.61 4.01 10.22
N SER A 183 -4.76 3.34 10.25
CA SER A 183 -5.91 3.74 11.05
C SER A 183 -5.68 3.66 12.57
N MET A 184 -4.79 2.76 13.02
CA MET A 184 -4.49 2.56 14.44
C MET A 184 -3.50 3.60 14.97
N THR A 185 -2.46 3.90 14.20
CA THR A 185 -1.29 4.67 14.67
C THR A 185 -1.24 6.09 14.10
N GLY A 186 -1.97 6.37 13.01
CA GLY A 186 -1.98 7.66 12.33
C GLY A 186 -0.68 8.01 11.58
N VAL A 187 0.33 7.15 11.58
CA VAL A 187 1.50 7.27 10.71
C VAL A 187 1.15 6.84 9.28
N ASP A 188 2.07 6.95 8.35
CA ASP A 188 1.81 6.46 6.98
C ASP A 188 1.56 4.95 6.98
N ASN A 189 0.77 4.48 6.03
CA ASN A 189 0.59 3.06 5.80
C ASN A 189 1.68 2.52 4.85
N ARG A 190 1.68 1.21 4.65
CA ARG A 190 2.64 0.52 3.79
C ARG A 190 2.69 1.08 2.36
N ALA A 191 1.54 1.39 1.76
CA ALA A 191 1.49 1.91 0.39
C ALA A 191 2.16 3.29 0.27
N SER A 192 1.89 4.19 1.22
CA SER A 192 2.54 5.49 1.30
C SER A 192 4.04 5.40 1.55
N PHE A 193 4.47 4.44 2.36
CA PHE A 193 5.90 4.19 2.59
C PHE A 193 6.65 3.89 1.30
N TYR A 194 6.19 2.92 0.53
CA TYR A 194 6.84 2.53 -0.72
C TYR A 194 6.79 3.62 -1.80
N GLU A 195 5.68 4.36 -1.87
CA GLU A 195 5.58 5.53 -2.73
C GLU A 195 6.64 6.58 -2.39
N LYS A 196 6.70 6.99 -1.11
CA LYS A 196 7.63 8.01 -0.63
C LYS A 196 9.09 7.56 -0.73
N LEU A 197 9.36 6.29 -0.51
CA LEU A 197 10.69 5.72 -0.70
C LEU A 197 11.12 5.83 -2.18
N ARG A 198 10.24 5.47 -3.13
CA ARG A 198 10.54 5.65 -4.57
C ARG A 198 10.76 7.10 -4.93
N LEU A 199 9.95 8.01 -4.40
CA LEU A 199 10.13 9.45 -4.62
C LEU A 199 11.49 9.95 -4.11
N SER A 200 11.97 9.41 -2.99
CA SER A 200 13.32 9.72 -2.48
C SER A 200 14.41 9.30 -3.46
N PHE A 201 14.27 8.15 -4.12
CA PHE A 201 15.21 7.70 -5.16
C PHE A 201 15.14 8.48 -6.48
N SER A 202 14.11 9.29 -6.70
CA SER A 202 14.00 10.11 -7.91
C SER A 202 14.88 11.38 -7.89
N LYS A 203 15.48 11.70 -6.75
CA LYS A 203 16.38 12.83 -6.54
C LYS A 203 17.76 12.31 -6.11
N PRO A 204 18.86 12.98 -6.52
CA PRO A 204 20.17 12.66 -5.96
C PRO A 204 20.19 13.08 -4.47
N ALA A 205 20.04 12.11 -3.58
CA ALA A 205 20.00 12.32 -2.14
C ALA A 205 20.58 11.10 -1.42
N VAL A 206 21.12 11.31 -0.24
CA VAL A 206 21.45 10.21 0.67
C VAL A 206 20.16 9.78 1.37
N ILE A 207 19.86 8.48 1.35
CA ILE A 207 18.64 7.91 1.91
C ILE A 207 19.03 6.93 3.01
N GLY A 208 18.66 7.22 4.26
CA GLY A 208 18.68 6.25 5.34
C GLY A 208 17.34 5.52 5.41
N LEU A 209 17.40 4.20 5.46
CA LEU A 209 16.22 3.35 5.66
C LEU A 209 16.36 2.59 6.97
N MET A 210 15.34 2.71 7.84
CA MET A 210 15.27 1.95 9.09
C MET A 210 14.01 1.07 9.08
N ILE A 211 14.19 -0.22 9.37
CA ILE A 211 13.10 -1.16 9.66
C ILE A 211 13.13 -1.47 11.15
N VAL A 212 11.96 -1.37 11.78
CA VAL A 212 11.76 -1.56 13.22
C VAL A 212 10.69 -2.61 13.45
N ASP A 213 10.98 -3.60 14.28
CA ASP A 213 10.05 -4.65 14.69
C ASP A 213 9.92 -4.62 16.22
N MET A 214 8.69 -4.64 16.74
CA MET A 214 8.43 -4.61 18.17
C MET A 214 8.71 -5.96 18.82
N ASP A 215 9.53 -5.95 19.85
CA ASP A 215 9.82 -7.14 20.64
C ASP A 215 8.83 -7.29 21.79
N GLY A 216 8.30 -8.51 21.96
CA GLY A 216 7.49 -8.86 23.14
C GLY A 216 6.00 -8.60 22.99
N LEU A 217 5.49 -8.14 21.84
CA LEU A 217 4.06 -7.90 21.61
C LEU A 217 3.21 -9.14 21.93
N LYS A 218 3.65 -10.34 21.53
CA LYS A 218 2.92 -11.58 21.84
C LYS A 218 2.78 -11.78 23.35
N THR A 219 3.83 -11.55 24.12
CA THR A 219 3.77 -11.70 25.59
C THR A 219 2.81 -10.68 26.21
N ILE A 220 2.79 -9.44 25.70
CA ILE A 220 1.85 -8.40 26.15
C ILE A 220 0.42 -8.85 25.83
N ASN A 221 0.14 -9.32 24.61
CA ASN A 221 -1.18 -9.82 24.22
C ASN A 221 -1.64 -11.01 25.08
N ASP A 222 -0.76 -11.98 25.27
CA ASP A 222 -1.08 -13.21 26.01
C ASP A 222 -1.31 -12.93 27.51
N THR A 223 -0.66 -11.89 28.08
CA THR A 223 -0.74 -11.56 29.51
C THR A 223 -1.82 -10.53 29.83
N TYR A 224 -1.97 -9.49 29.00
CA TYR A 224 -2.81 -8.32 29.26
C TYR A 224 -3.93 -8.10 28.23
N GLY A 225 -4.02 -9.00 27.24
CA GLY A 225 -5.03 -8.96 26.18
C GLY A 225 -4.66 -8.05 25.01
N HIS A 226 -5.37 -8.21 23.91
CA HIS A 226 -5.10 -7.48 22.64
C HIS A 226 -5.19 -5.96 22.77
N ARG A 227 -6.03 -5.43 23.67
CA ARG A 227 -6.09 -3.98 23.91
C ARG A 227 -4.76 -3.42 24.42
N ALA A 228 -4.06 -4.15 25.29
CA ALA A 228 -2.74 -3.74 25.77
C ALA A 228 -1.69 -3.77 24.66
N GLY A 229 -1.77 -4.76 23.76
CA GLY A 229 -0.91 -4.82 22.59
C GLY A 229 -1.16 -3.69 21.57
N ASP A 230 -2.42 -3.34 21.34
CA ASP A 230 -2.79 -2.23 20.47
C ASP A 230 -2.24 -0.89 21.03
N GLU A 231 -2.34 -0.66 22.35
CA GLU A 231 -1.76 0.51 22.98
C GLU A 231 -0.22 0.50 22.93
N ALA A 232 0.41 -0.68 23.05
CA ALA A 232 1.86 -0.81 22.86
C ALA A 232 2.30 -0.42 21.44
N ILE A 233 1.55 -0.83 20.41
CA ILE A 233 1.83 -0.44 19.01
C ILE A 233 1.65 1.06 18.82
N LYS A 234 0.62 1.68 19.39
CA LYS A 234 0.42 3.13 19.35
C LYS A 234 1.54 3.89 20.06
N GLU A 235 1.98 3.39 21.21
CA GLU A 235 3.08 3.98 21.95
C GLU A 235 4.40 3.87 21.17
N LEU A 236 4.67 2.73 20.52
CA LEU A 236 5.82 2.59 19.64
C LEU A 236 5.79 3.63 18.52
N ALA A 237 4.66 3.78 17.82
CA ALA A 237 4.50 4.79 16.77
C ALA A 237 4.74 6.22 17.29
N LEU A 238 4.21 6.55 18.48
CA LEU A 238 4.39 7.85 19.11
C LEU A 238 5.88 8.13 19.43
N ARG A 239 6.58 7.14 19.97
CA ARG A 239 8.01 7.26 20.29
C ARG A 239 8.87 7.39 19.03
N LEU A 240 8.58 6.61 17.99
CA LEU A 240 9.24 6.74 16.69
C LEU A 240 9.03 8.14 16.11
N LYS A 241 7.80 8.67 16.19
CA LYS A 241 7.49 10.03 15.73
C LYS A 241 8.24 11.11 16.50
N LYS A 242 8.38 10.96 17.83
CA LYS A 242 9.14 11.89 18.65
C LYS A 242 10.65 11.86 18.39
N ALA A 243 11.18 10.67 18.06
CA ALA A 243 12.59 10.50 17.70
C ALA A 243 12.92 10.98 16.29
N SER A 244 11.93 11.06 15.41
CA SER A 244 12.10 11.48 14.02
C SER A 244 12.17 13.01 13.91
N ARG A 245 12.91 13.47 12.91
CA ARG A 245 13.01 14.88 12.56
C ARG A 245 11.87 15.33 11.66
N ASN A 246 11.73 16.65 11.54
CA ASN A 246 10.82 17.20 10.54
C ASN A 246 11.35 16.84 9.14
N GLY A 247 10.56 16.10 8.36
CA GLY A 247 10.95 15.58 7.05
C GLY A 247 11.19 14.06 7.02
N ASP A 248 11.49 13.43 8.16
CA ASP A 248 11.52 11.96 8.25
C ASP A 248 10.10 11.38 8.02
N ILE A 249 10.03 10.28 7.29
CA ILE A 249 8.78 9.60 7.00
C ILE A 249 8.68 8.35 7.87
N ILE A 250 7.59 8.21 8.60
CA ILE A 250 7.33 7.05 9.45
C ILE A 250 6.08 6.36 8.95
N ALA A 251 6.16 5.06 8.77
CA ALA A 251 5.05 4.23 8.33
C ALA A 251 4.94 2.93 9.12
N ARG A 252 3.73 2.40 9.24
CA ARG A 252 3.48 1.04 9.71
C ARG A 252 3.41 0.11 8.50
N LEU A 253 4.29 -0.89 8.45
CA LEU A 253 4.39 -1.83 7.34
C LEU A 253 3.44 -3.03 7.48
N GLY A 254 3.09 -3.37 8.72
CA GLY A 254 2.13 -4.42 9.06
C GLY A 254 2.38 -4.92 10.48
N GLY A 255 1.34 -5.44 11.15
CA GLY A 255 1.49 -6.00 12.49
C GLY A 255 2.21 -5.06 13.47
N ASP A 256 3.39 -5.44 13.87
CA ASP A 256 4.31 -4.74 14.78
C ASP A 256 5.55 -4.15 14.09
N GLU A 257 5.54 -4.10 12.75
CA GLU A 257 6.64 -3.61 11.94
C GLU A 257 6.42 -2.17 11.48
N PHE A 258 7.48 -1.35 11.57
CA PHE A 258 7.52 0.04 11.12
C PHE A 258 8.71 0.28 10.19
N GLY A 259 8.52 1.19 9.23
CA GLY A 259 9.57 1.71 8.35
C GLY A 259 9.78 3.19 8.58
N ILE A 260 11.03 3.64 8.53
CA ILE A 260 11.37 5.05 8.63
C ILE A 260 12.32 5.40 7.50
N ILE A 261 11.97 6.44 6.73
CA ILE A 261 12.81 6.98 5.66
C ILE A 261 13.38 8.29 6.17
N ILE A 262 14.70 8.38 6.17
CA ILE A 262 15.47 9.57 6.51
C ILE A 262 16.11 10.05 5.19
N SER A 263 15.65 11.18 4.66
CA SER A 263 16.24 11.77 3.47
C SER A 263 16.75 13.15 3.77
N SER A 264 17.99 13.45 3.37
CA SER A 264 18.62 14.74 3.60
C SER A 264 19.45 15.13 2.39
N ASP A 265 19.40 16.42 2.04
CA ASP A 265 20.32 17.03 1.08
C ASP A 265 21.71 17.33 1.72
N GLU A 266 21.81 17.19 3.06
CA GLU A 266 23.05 17.31 3.82
C GLU A 266 23.54 15.92 4.24
N PRO A 267 24.84 15.78 4.64
CA PRO A 267 25.35 14.51 5.16
C PRO A 267 24.49 14.01 6.31
N ILE A 268 24.02 12.76 6.20
CA ILE A 268 23.28 12.11 7.28
C ILE A 268 24.20 12.06 8.53
N GLU A 269 23.61 12.27 9.71
CA GLU A 269 24.28 11.96 10.98
C GLU A 269 24.91 10.57 10.93
N THR A 270 25.92 10.34 11.77
CA THR A 270 26.46 8.98 11.86
C THR A 270 25.37 7.98 12.19
N ILE A 271 25.50 6.78 11.65
CA ILE A 271 24.53 5.69 11.89
C ILE A 271 24.30 5.49 13.37
N GLU A 272 25.40 5.54 14.14
CA GLU A 272 25.39 5.38 15.59
C GLU A 272 24.51 6.44 16.27
N ALA A 273 24.67 7.71 15.90
CA ALA A 273 23.90 8.81 16.49
C ALA A 273 22.39 8.67 16.18
N ILE A 274 22.04 8.23 14.96
CA ILE A 274 20.66 7.98 14.58
C ILE A 274 20.10 6.81 15.39
N LEU A 275 20.81 5.69 15.44
CA LEU A 275 20.38 4.50 16.16
C LEU A 275 20.23 4.76 17.66
N ASP A 276 21.15 5.51 18.26
CA ASP A 276 21.10 5.87 19.68
C ASP A 276 19.90 6.75 19.98
N ARG A 277 19.61 7.75 19.15
CA ARG A 277 18.42 8.60 19.27
C ARG A 277 17.13 7.77 19.30
N PHE A 278 17.00 6.78 18.40
CA PHE A 278 15.82 5.92 18.37
C PHE A 278 15.82 4.93 19.55
N ARG A 279 16.95 4.34 19.92
CA ARG A 279 17.06 3.45 21.09
C ARG A 279 16.66 4.14 22.37
N ASP A 280 17.13 5.38 22.59
CA ASP A 280 16.79 6.18 23.75
C ASP A 280 15.29 6.49 23.80
N ALA A 281 14.70 6.89 22.67
CA ALA A 281 13.28 7.17 22.59
C ALA A 281 12.41 5.92 22.82
N LEU A 282 12.89 4.75 22.43
CA LEU A 282 12.19 3.48 22.63
C LEU A 282 12.41 2.87 24.01
N SER A 283 13.24 3.46 24.85
CA SER A 283 13.50 3.02 26.21
C SER A 283 12.39 3.40 27.18
N GLY A 284 12.30 2.67 28.31
CA GLY A 284 11.38 2.97 29.41
C GLY A 284 9.97 2.42 29.24
N PRO A 285 9.22 2.39 30.35
CA PRO A 285 7.86 1.85 30.39
C PRO A 285 6.85 2.75 29.67
N TYR A 286 5.77 2.16 29.19
CA TYR A 286 4.50 2.83 28.92
C TYR A 286 3.45 2.35 29.93
N TYR A 287 2.37 3.09 30.10
CA TYR A 287 1.36 2.76 31.09
C TYR A 287 0.06 2.31 30.43
N PHE A 288 -0.38 1.10 30.76
CA PHE A 288 -1.69 0.57 30.37
C PHE A 288 -2.55 0.36 31.62
N GLU A 289 -3.65 1.09 31.72
CA GLU A 289 -4.58 1.06 32.88
C GLU A 289 -3.84 1.20 34.24
N GLY A 290 -2.82 2.08 34.28
CA GLY A 290 -2.01 2.33 35.48
C GLY A 290 -0.88 1.30 35.72
N THR A 291 -0.78 0.25 34.93
CA THR A 291 0.28 -0.76 35.02
C THR A 291 1.45 -0.38 34.10
N PRO A 292 2.68 -0.29 34.61
CA PRO A 292 3.85 -0.04 33.77
C PRO A 292 4.20 -1.31 32.98
N LEU A 293 4.21 -1.21 31.63
CA LEU A 293 4.58 -2.28 30.72
C LEU A 293 5.80 -1.83 29.91
N ASN A 294 6.61 -2.80 29.50
CA ASN A 294 7.78 -2.58 28.66
C ASN A 294 7.68 -3.37 27.37
N PHE A 295 8.15 -2.79 26.30
CA PHE A 295 8.46 -3.48 25.06
C PHE A 295 9.89 -3.18 24.62
N GLY A 296 10.46 -4.03 23.78
CA GLY A 296 11.70 -3.78 23.07
C GLY A 296 11.42 -3.45 21.60
N ALA A 297 12.46 -3.08 20.88
CA ALA A 297 12.39 -2.98 19.43
C ALA A 297 13.71 -3.47 18.82
N SER A 298 13.60 -4.27 17.79
CA SER A 298 14.71 -4.71 16.95
C SER A 298 14.81 -3.77 15.75
N ILE A 299 15.99 -3.21 15.51
CA ILE A 299 16.20 -2.16 14.51
C ILE A 299 17.24 -2.63 13.51
N GLY A 300 16.93 -2.52 12.21
CA GLY A 300 17.88 -2.59 11.12
C GLY A 300 17.94 -1.26 10.37
N PHE A 301 19.14 -0.84 9.98
CA PHE A 301 19.38 0.42 9.30
C PHE A 301 20.35 0.24 8.14
N ALA A 302 20.05 0.87 6.99
CA ALA A 302 20.91 0.88 5.82
C ALA A 302 20.89 2.25 5.14
N ILE A 303 21.96 2.60 4.45
CA ILE A 303 22.13 3.90 3.76
C ILE A 303 22.38 3.67 2.27
N TYR A 304 21.65 4.39 1.44
CA TYR A 304 21.94 4.54 0.02
C TYR A 304 22.72 5.86 -0.17
N PRO A 305 23.79 5.91 -0.99
CA PRO A 305 24.32 4.81 -1.81
C PRO A 305 25.38 3.93 -1.12
N ASP A 306 25.74 4.18 0.13
CA ASP A 306 26.91 3.55 0.76
C ASP A 306 26.75 2.04 0.99
N ASP A 307 25.55 1.62 1.40
CA ASP A 307 25.26 0.23 1.74
C ASP A 307 24.55 -0.55 0.62
N ALA A 308 23.90 0.15 -0.32
CA ALA A 308 23.03 -0.44 -1.33
C ALA A 308 23.11 0.31 -2.66
N ILE A 309 22.85 -0.39 -3.77
CA ILE A 309 22.91 0.17 -5.12
C ILE A 309 21.55 0.62 -5.66
N ASP A 310 20.47 0.06 -5.10
CA ASP A 310 19.09 0.40 -5.46
C ASP A 310 18.13 0.26 -4.27
N MET A 311 16.86 0.55 -4.53
CA MET A 311 15.81 0.51 -3.51
C MET A 311 15.59 -0.90 -2.93
N THR A 312 15.67 -1.93 -3.77
CA THR A 312 15.43 -3.32 -3.36
C THR A 312 16.53 -3.79 -2.42
N ASP A 313 17.79 -3.56 -2.82
CA ASP A 313 18.97 -3.88 -2.00
C ASP A 313 18.94 -3.14 -0.66
N LEU A 314 18.49 -1.87 -0.65
CA LEU A 314 18.38 -1.07 0.56
C LEU A 314 17.38 -1.67 1.55
N ILE A 315 16.20 -2.08 1.06
CA ILE A 315 15.16 -2.70 1.87
C ILE A 315 15.64 -4.04 2.43
N ASP A 316 16.17 -4.90 1.56
CA ASP A 316 16.62 -6.24 1.94
C ASP A 316 17.73 -6.19 2.99
N LEU A 317 18.64 -5.23 2.87
CA LEU A 317 19.72 -5.07 3.84
C LEU A 317 19.22 -4.54 5.19
N ALA A 318 18.31 -3.56 5.19
CA ALA A 318 17.70 -3.05 6.41
C ALA A 318 16.92 -4.16 7.13
N ASP A 319 16.11 -4.93 6.41
CA ASP A 319 15.36 -6.06 6.96
C ASP A 319 16.29 -7.15 7.54
N LYS A 320 17.32 -7.53 6.82
CA LYS A 320 18.32 -8.48 7.28
C LYS A 320 18.99 -8.03 8.60
N ARG A 321 19.43 -6.75 8.68
CA ARG A 321 20.03 -6.18 9.89
C ARG A 321 19.04 -6.13 11.07
N MET A 322 17.77 -5.85 10.81
CA MET A 322 16.71 -5.92 11.82
C MET A 322 16.54 -7.35 12.35
N TYR A 323 16.51 -8.33 11.46
CA TYR A 323 16.38 -9.74 11.85
C TYR A 323 17.59 -10.24 12.66
N GLU A 324 18.80 -9.81 12.32
CA GLU A 324 20.03 -10.10 13.09
C GLU A 324 19.94 -9.47 14.50
N SER A 325 19.49 -8.22 14.61
CA SER A 325 19.23 -7.55 15.88
C SER A 325 18.22 -8.33 16.74
N LYS A 326 17.13 -8.83 16.12
CA LYS A 326 16.11 -9.64 16.78
C LYS A 326 16.66 -10.97 17.32
N LYS A 327 17.54 -11.63 16.57
CA LYS A 327 18.21 -12.87 17.01
C LYS A 327 19.12 -12.63 18.22
N LEU A 328 19.94 -11.59 18.17
CA LEU A 328 20.84 -11.23 19.27
C LEU A 328 20.07 -10.95 20.57
N ARG A 329 18.96 -10.21 20.51
CA ARG A 329 18.12 -9.94 21.67
C ARG A 329 17.46 -11.18 22.24
N LYS A 330 17.06 -12.15 21.40
CA LYS A 330 16.49 -13.43 21.88
C LYS A 330 17.52 -14.33 22.54
N SER A 331 18.80 -14.23 22.20
CA SER A 331 19.88 -15.01 22.81
C SER A 331 20.35 -14.47 24.17
N ILE A 332 19.99 -13.25 24.52
CA ILE A 332 20.35 -12.56 25.78
C ILE A 332 19.23 -12.69 26.84
N ARG A 333 18.02 -13.08 26.45
CA ARG A 333 16.88 -13.40 27.32
C ARG A 333 16.83 -14.89 27.65
#